data_165b82907227369f32e4b5dc723935ee
#
_entry.id   165b82907227369f32e4b5dc723935ee
#
_cell.length_a   1.000
_cell.length_b   1.000
_cell.length_c   1.000
_cell.angle_alpha   90.00
_cell.angle_beta   90.00
_cell.angle_gamma   90.00
#
_symmetry.space_group_name_H-M   'P 1'
#
loop_
_entity.id
_entity.type
_entity.pdbx_description
1 polymer ?
#
loop_
_entity_poly.entity_id
_entity_poly.type
_entity_poly.pdbx_seq_one_letter_code
_entity_poly.pdbx_strand_id
1 'polypeptide(L)'
;MAYSRRKFITHTGITAAGILSGLPAHAADNKNLKKLTILHTNDMHSRIEPFPMDGSRNEGAGGVALRSNMIKKVRAEEEHVILLDSGDIFQGTPYFNFYEGEVEMKLMSKLGYDVSTMGNHDFDLGVEGFAKQLKHANFEFVISNYIVKDTPLASRVKSYTIITKNDLRIGIFGLGIELKGLVPEKLYGNTVYLDPIIEGQKMANRLRQDEKCDLVICLSHLGYRYRDNIVSDIHLAQNTHDIDIILGGHTHTFMYQPDIRRNNKGKEVIINQAGWAGLMLGRLDLTMEVGKGKNCVNCKNTFLKYT
;
A
#
# COMPACT_ATOMS: atom_id res chain seq x y z
N MET A 1 -13.30 -54.92 8.02
CA MET A 1 -12.09 -55.58 7.47
C MET A 1 -10.94 -54.59 7.62
N ALA A 2 -9.99 -54.93 8.49
CA ALA A 2 -8.87 -54.03 8.85
C ALA A 2 -7.76 -54.10 7.78
N TYR A 3 -7.38 -53.00 7.21
CA TYR A 3 -6.23 -52.87 6.28
C TYR A 3 -4.93 -52.92 7.06
N SER A 4 -4.15 -53.98 6.85
CA SER A 4 -2.86 -54.22 7.51
C SER A 4 -1.74 -53.34 6.95
N ARG A 5 -1.00 -52.67 7.87
CA ARG A 5 0.18 -51.81 7.61
C ARG A 5 1.36 -52.48 6.92
N ARG A 6 1.27 -53.76 6.55
CA ARG A 6 2.37 -54.54 5.96
C ARG A 6 2.43 -54.55 4.43
N LYS A 7 1.44 -53.99 3.71
CA LYS A 7 1.44 -53.96 2.24
C LYS A 7 1.97 -52.66 1.61
N PHE A 8 2.43 -51.69 2.44
CA PHE A 8 2.97 -50.42 1.94
C PHE A 8 4.49 -50.42 1.74
N ILE A 9 5.23 -51.49 2.15
CA ILE A 9 6.68 -51.50 2.17
C ILE A 9 7.33 -52.37 1.06
N THR A 10 6.55 -52.98 0.17
CA THR A 10 7.09 -53.89 -0.86
C THR A 10 7.09 -53.34 -2.29
N HIS A 11 6.92 -52.04 -2.51
CA HIS A 11 6.99 -51.45 -3.87
C HIS A 11 7.98 -50.30 -4.03
N THR A 12 8.96 -50.15 -3.15
CA THR A 12 10.04 -49.16 -3.28
C THR A 12 11.41 -49.79 -3.11
N GLY A 13 11.68 -50.82 -3.88
CA GLY A 13 13.00 -51.40 -3.95
C GLY A 13 13.25 -51.91 -5.36
N ILE A 14 13.90 -51.12 -6.17
CA ILE A 14 14.72 -51.37 -7.36
C ILE A 14 14.65 -50.05 -8.17
N THR A 15 15.64 -49.22 -8.03
CA THR A 15 16.72 -48.88 -8.93
C THR A 15 17.52 -47.71 -8.34
N ALA A 16 18.55 -48.06 -7.61
CA ALA A 16 19.62 -47.12 -7.27
C ALA A 16 20.91 -47.68 -7.88
N ALA A 17 21.15 -47.41 -9.15
CA ALA A 17 22.45 -47.44 -9.77
C ALA A 17 22.36 -46.80 -11.16
N GLY A 18 22.88 -45.59 -11.28
CA GLY A 18 22.99 -44.96 -12.60
C GLY A 18 23.25 -43.45 -12.52
N ILE A 19 24.55 -43.10 -12.48
CA ILE A 19 25.10 -41.87 -13.03
C ILE A 19 24.94 -40.61 -12.17
N LEU A 20 25.89 -40.36 -11.30
CA LEU A 20 26.41 -39.06 -10.94
C LEU A 20 26.99 -38.40 -12.21
N SER A 21 26.15 -37.76 -13.00
CA SER A 21 26.54 -36.69 -13.89
C SER A 21 26.03 -35.38 -13.26
N GLY A 22 26.96 -34.63 -12.66
CA GLY A 22 26.74 -33.28 -12.19
C GLY A 22 26.36 -32.37 -13.34
N LEU A 23 25.08 -32.34 -13.67
CA LEU A 23 24.50 -31.24 -14.39
C LEU A 23 24.13 -30.19 -13.33
N PRO A 24 24.68 -28.96 -13.38
CA PRO A 24 24.12 -27.87 -12.59
C PRO A 24 22.64 -27.81 -12.97
N ALA A 25 21.77 -27.94 -11.98
CA ALA A 25 20.38 -27.51 -12.14
C ALA A 25 20.44 -26.02 -12.47
N HIS A 26 20.54 -25.72 -13.76
CA HIS A 26 20.18 -24.40 -14.25
C HIS A 26 18.70 -24.29 -13.88
N ALA A 27 18.41 -23.60 -12.78
CA ALA A 27 17.15 -22.94 -12.61
C ALA A 27 16.99 -22.12 -13.89
N ALA A 28 16.15 -22.58 -14.80
CA ALA A 28 15.80 -21.82 -15.98
C ALA A 28 15.28 -20.49 -15.45
N ASP A 29 16.10 -19.48 -15.55
CA ASP A 29 15.77 -18.11 -15.25
C ASP A 29 14.61 -17.78 -16.17
N ASN A 30 13.40 -17.88 -15.63
CA ASN A 30 12.19 -17.68 -16.44
C ASN A 30 12.13 -16.18 -16.68
N LYS A 31 12.79 -15.72 -17.77
CA LYS A 31 12.96 -14.31 -18.17
C LYS A 31 11.65 -13.53 -18.23
N ASN A 32 10.51 -14.24 -18.17
CA ASN A 32 9.18 -13.65 -18.15
C ASN A 32 8.66 -13.39 -16.73
N LEU A 33 9.38 -13.83 -15.67
CA LEU A 33 8.93 -13.67 -14.31
C LEU A 33 9.55 -12.43 -13.68
N LYS A 34 8.70 -11.42 -13.42
CA LYS A 34 9.09 -10.15 -12.81
C LYS A 34 8.78 -10.16 -11.33
N LYS A 35 9.75 -9.76 -10.49
CA LYS A 35 9.57 -9.61 -9.04
C LYS A 35 9.40 -8.14 -8.70
N LEU A 36 8.52 -7.85 -7.75
CA LEU A 36 8.29 -6.53 -7.19
C LEU A 36 7.95 -6.65 -5.72
N THR A 37 8.64 -5.92 -4.87
CA THR A 37 8.28 -5.76 -3.46
C THR A 37 7.64 -4.40 -3.24
N ILE A 38 6.43 -4.39 -2.69
CA ILE A 38 5.71 -3.20 -2.28
C ILE A 38 5.78 -3.11 -0.76
N LEU A 39 6.36 -2.03 -0.25
CA LEU A 39 6.23 -1.62 1.14
C LEU A 39 5.17 -0.55 1.24
N HIS A 40 4.37 -0.55 2.29
CA HIS A 40 3.38 0.50 2.49
C HIS A 40 3.11 0.83 3.95
N THR A 41 2.65 2.06 4.16
CA THR A 41 2.12 2.59 5.42
C THR A 41 0.79 3.29 5.16
N ASN A 42 0.09 3.61 6.24
CA ASN A 42 -1.11 4.43 6.27
C ASN A 42 -1.30 5.00 7.67
N ASP A 43 -2.05 6.09 7.80
CA ASP A 43 -2.49 6.65 9.08
C ASP A 43 -1.32 6.86 10.06
N MET A 44 -0.27 7.53 9.58
CA MET A 44 0.95 7.74 10.36
C MET A 44 0.73 8.67 11.55
N HIS A 45 -0.20 9.62 11.41
CA HIS A 45 -0.63 10.52 12.48
C HIS A 45 0.54 11.15 13.24
N SER A 46 1.51 11.68 12.48
CA SER A 46 2.71 12.36 13.02
C SER A 46 3.49 11.54 14.05
N ARG A 47 3.31 10.20 14.09
CA ARG A 47 4.04 9.34 15.03
C ARG A 47 5.49 9.17 14.58
N ILE A 48 6.36 10.02 15.12
CA ILE A 48 7.79 10.04 14.87
C ILE A 48 8.53 9.19 15.88
N GLU A 49 8.26 9.41 17.17
CA GLU A 49 8.84 8.62 18.25
C GLU A 49 8.08 7.28 18.44
N PRO A 50 8.73 6.26 18.97
CA PRO A 50 8.03 5.06 19.42
C PRO A 50 6.99 5.41 20.50
N PHE A 51 6.05 4.52 20.73
CA PHE A 51 5.15 4.66 21.88
C PHE A 51 5.94 4.65 23.17
N PRO A 52 5.53 5.43 24.20
CA PRO A 52 6.26 5.53 25.46
C PRO A 52 6.32 4.18 26.18
N MET A 53 7.31 4.02 27.06
CA MET A 53 7.47 2.85 27.92
C MET A 53 6.60 3.03 29.17
N ASP A 54 5.27 2.88 29.01
CA ASP A 54 4.25 3.21 29.99
C ASP A 54 3.38 2.03 30.44
N GLY A 55 3.76 0.81 30.04
CA GLY A 55 2.98 -0.42 30.32
C GLY A 55 1.78 -0.60 29.40
N SER A 56 1.57 0.27 28.40
CA SER A 56 0.47 0.12 27.44
C SER A 56 0.74 -1.03 26.46
N ARG A 57 -0.32 -1.47 25.77
CA ARG A 57 -0.23 -2.52 24.73
C ARG A 57 0.84 -2.23 23.67
N ASN A 58 1.03 -0.96 23.34
CA ASN A 58 1.91 -0.53 22.25
C ASN A 58 3.26 0.01 22.76
N GLU A 59 3.58 -0.16 24.05
CA GLU A 59 4.80 0.39 24.62
C GLU A 59 6.04 0.02 23.81
N GLY A 60 6.90 0.99 23.52
CA GLY A 60 8.14 0.84 22.79
C GLY A 60 7.97 0.47 21.30
N ALA A 61 6.72 0.36 20.81
CA ALA A 61 6.46 -0.01 19.43
C ALA A 61 6.44 1.19 18.47
N GLY A 62 6.61 0.94 17.18
CA GLY A 62 6.57 1.96 16.12
C GLY A 62 7.80 2.86 16.10
N GLY A 63 7.59 4.11 15.67
CA GLY A 63 8.64 5.11 15.52
C GLY A 63 9.38 5.05 14.19
N VAL A 64 9.83 6.24 13.74
CA VAL A 64 10.48 6.39 12.42
C VAL A 64 11.82 5.66 12.32
N ALA A 65 12.57 5.57 13.42
CA ALA A 65 13.87 4.91 13.43
C ALA A 65 13.76 3.41 13.14
N LEU A 66 12.83 2.74 13.81
CA LEU A 66 12.59 1.30 13.58
C LEU A 66 12.04 1.05 12.17
N ARG A 67 11.09 1.87 11.71
CA ARG A 67 10.58 1.81 10.36
C ARG A 67 11.69 2.00 9.32
N SER A 68 12.59 2.98 9.53
CA SER A 68 13.76 3.21 8.67
C SER A 68 14.64 1.97 8.56
N ASN A 69 14.93 1.32 9.68
CA ASN A 69 15.77 0.13 9.71
C ASN A 69 15.13 -1.03 8.94
N MET A 70 13.82 -1.24 9.10
CA MET A 70 13.09 -2.27 8.37
C MET A 70 13.04 -2.00 6.87
N ILE A 71 12.78 -0.75 6.45
CA ILE A 71 12.81 -0.37 5.03
C ILE A 71 14.19 -0.60 4.43
N LYS A 72 15.26 -0.18 5.13
CA LYS A 72 16.65 -0.41 4.69
C LYS A 72 16.97 -1.90 4.57
N LYS A 73 16.55 -2.71 5.54
CA LYS A 73 16.72 -4.16 5.50
C LYS A 73 16.07 -4.76 4.26
N VAL A 74 14.79 -4.45 3.99
CA VAL A 74 14.10 -4.97 2.81
C VAL A 74 14.77 -4.50 1.51
N ARG A 75 15.19 -3.24 1.42
CA ARG A 75 15.92 -2.73 0.24
C ARG A 75 17.31 -3.35 0.05
N ALA A 76 17.90 -3.92 1.09
CA ALA A 76 19.15 -4.67 0.98
C ALA A 76 18.91 -6.13 0.53
N GLU A 77 17.73 -6.68 0.81
CA GLU A 77 17.33 -8.04 0.46
C GLU A 77 16.68 -8.15 -0.92
N GLU A 78 15.96 -7.09 -1.35
CA GLU A 78 15.15 -7.07 -2.56
C GLU A 78 15.58 -5.93 -3.50
N GLU A 79 15.81 -6.26 -4.76
CA GLU A 79 16.31 -5.30 -5.77
C GLU A 79 15.24 -4.30 -6.22
N HIS A 80 13.99 -4.75 -6.32
CA HIS A 80 12.90 -3.98 -6.89
C HIS A 80 11.84 -3.64 -5.85
N VAL A 81 12.08 -2.57 -5.09
CA VAL A 81 11.21 -2.11 -3.99
C VAL A 81 10.59 -0.77 -4.34
N ILE A 82 9.29 -0.63 -4.08
CA ILE A 82 8.58 0.66 -4.01
C ILE A 82 7.98 0.84 -2.62
N LEU A 83 7.90 2.08 -2.14
CA LEU A 83 7.38 2.43 -0.82
C LEU A 83 6.24 3.45 -0.98
N LEU A 84 5.04 3.06 -0.55
CA LEU A 84 3.80 3.79 -0.76
C LEU A 84 3.13 4.16 0.56
N ASP A 85 2.26 5.19 0.54
CA ASP A 85 1.49 5.60 1.71
C ASP A 85 0.05 5.91 1.34
N SER A 86 -0.89 5.58 2.22
CA SER A 86 -2.33 5.72 1.98
C SER A 86 -2.98 6.87 2.77
N GLY A 87 -2.21 7.92 3.09
CA GLY A 87 -2.72 9.15 3.69
C GLY A 87 -2.84 9.14 5.21
N ASP A 88 -3.38 10.22 5.76
CA ASP A 88 -3.39 10.57 7.18
C ASP A 88 -1.96 10.59 7.77
N ILE A 89 -1.10 11.36 7.10
CA ILE A 89 0.27 11.61 7.52
C ILE A 89 0.29 12.49 8.76
N PHE A 90 -0.59 13.50 8.76
CA PHE A 90 -0.64 14.58 9.75
C PHE A 90 -1.50 14.24 10.96
N GLN A 91 -1.38 15.10 11.98
CA GLN A 91 -2.18 15.10 13.21
C GLN A 91 -1.94 13.86 14.11
N GLY A 92 -2.05 14.03 15.42
CA GLY A 92 -1.98 12.92 16.40
C GLY A 92 -0.83 13.00 17.40
N THR A 93 0.22 13.79 17.16
CA THR A 93 1.29 14.05 18.13
C THR A 93 1.68 15.52 18.18
N PRO A 94 2.41 15.98 19.25
CA PRO A 94 2.88 17.35 19.36
C PRO A 94 3.77 17.80 18.19
N TYR A 95 4.42 16.89 17.46
CA TYR A 95 5.22 17.24 16.29
C TYR A 95 4.40 18.02 15.25
N PHE A 96 3.19 17.56 14.95
CA PHE A 96 2.31 18.27 14.04
C PHE A 96 1.96 19.68 14.54
N ASN A 97 1.65 19.82 15.83
CA ASN A 97 1.28 21.12 16.40
C ASN A 97 2.42 22.14 16.35
N PHE A 98 3.68 21.69 16.44
CA PHE A 98 4.85 22.56 16.41
C PHE A 98 5.42 22.79 15.01
N TYR A 99 5.37 21.78 14.14
CA TYR A 99 6.07 21.81 12.84
C TYR A 99 5.13 21.76 11.64
N GLU A 100 3.81 21.71 11.87
CA GLU A 100 2.79 21.82 10.83
C GLU A 100 2.97 20.81 9.68
N GLY A 101 3.53 19.61 9.94
CA GLY A 101 3.76 18.57 8.93
C GLY A 101 5.11 18.64 8.21
N GLU A 102 5.94 19.66 8.45
CA GLU A 102 7.27 19.78 7.82
C GLU A 102 8.17 18.58 8.15
N VAL A 103 8.18 18.16 9.42
CA VAL A 103 9.01 17.04 9.88
C VAL A 103 8.57 15.74 9.25
N GLU A 104 7.27 15.50 9.16
CA GLU A 104 6.66 14.32 8.54
C GLU A 104 7.08 14.21 7.08
N MET A 105 6.90 15.27 6.28
CA MET A 105 7.26 15.29 4.87
C MET A 105 8.76 15.09 4.64
N LYS A 106 9.60 15.72 5.45
CA LYS A 106 11.08 15.54 5.39
C LYS A 106 11.50 14.11 5.74
N LEU A 107 10.87 13.49 6.74
CA LEU A 107 11.18 12.12 7.14
C LEU A 107 10.72 11.12 6.09
N MET A 108 9.52 11.29 5.52
CA MET A 108 9.04 10.45 4.43
C MET A 108 9.94 10.56 3.21
N SER A 109 10.36 11.76 2.84
CA SER A 109 11.33 11.99 1.77
C SER A 109 12.67 11.29 2.04
N LYS A 110 13.18 11.38 3.27
CA LYS A 110 14.43 10.73 3.68
C LYS A 110 14.32 9.19 3.72
N LEU A 111 13.15 8.65 4.03
CA LEU A 111 12.85 7.23 3.97
C LEU A 111 12.70 6.72 2.53
N GLY A 112 12.55 7.64 1.56
CA GLY A 112 12.41 7.35 0.14
C GLY A 112 11.03 6.77 -0.18
N TYR A 113 9.97 7.41 0.29
CA TYR A 113 8.64 7.15 -0.24
C TYR A 113 8.59 7.54 -1.72
N ASP A 114 7.84 6.76 -2.50
CA ASP A 114 7.69 7.00 -3.94
C ASP A 114 6.39 7.77 -4.22
N VAL A 115 5.27 7.35 -3.61
CA VAL A 115 3.95 7.97 -3.81
C VAL A 115 3.13 7.89 -2.53
N SER A 116 2.34 8.93 -2.27
CA SER A 116 1.33 8.98 -1.22
C SER A 116 0.00 9.47 -1.77
N THR A 117 -1.08 9.25 -1.03
CA THR A 117 -2.38 9.90 -1.23
C THR A 117 -2.70 10.79 -0.04
N MET A 118 -3.89 11.41 -0.06
CA MET A 118 -4.36 12.29 1.01
C MET A 118 -5.46 11.60 1.82
N GLY A 119 -5.34 11.68 3.14
CA GLY A 119 -6.43 11.35 4.06
C GLY A 119 -7.15 12.59 4.56
N ASN A 120 -8.14 12.41 5.43
CA ASN A 120 -8.93 13.53 5.97
C ASN A 120 -8.12 14.39 6.94
N HIS A 121 -7.21 13.83 7.72
CA HIS A 121 -6.35 14.59 8.63
C HIS A 121 -5.23 15.37 7.93
N ASP A 122 -4.93 15.07 6.69
CA ASP A 122 -4.02 15.89 5.89
C ASP A 122 -4.60 17.29 5.58
N PHE A 123 -5.92 17.48 5.82
CA PHE A 123 -6.59 18.79 5.74
C PHE A 123 -6.65 19.55 7.08
N ASP A 124 -6.09 19.04 8.18
CA ASP A 124 -6.22 19.67 9.50
C ASP A 124 -5.58 21.07 9.60
N LEU A 125 -4.65 21.41 8.72
CA LEU A 125 -4.11 22.77 8.53
C LEU A 125 -4.72 23.50 7.33
N GLY A 126 -5.78 22.98 6.75
CA GLY A 126 -6.36 23.47 5.52
C GLY A 126 -5.54 23.10 4.28
N VAL A 127 -6.15 23.32 3.11
CA VAL A 127 -5.47 23.08 1.82
C VAL A 127 -4.21 23.93 1.65
N GLU A 128 -4.19 25.13 2.21
CA GLU A 128 -3.03 26.05 2.22
C GLU A 128 -1.89 25.48 3.05
N GLY A 129 -2.21 24.97 4.26
CA GLY A 129 -1.23 24.37 5.16
C GLY A 129 -0.60 23.12 4.54
N PHE A 130 -1.42 22.23 3.98
CA PHE A 130 -0.91 21.06 3.28
C PHE A 130 -0.03 21.44 2.08
N ALA A 131 -0.51 22.35 1.22
CA ALA A 131 0.23 22.82 0.05
C ALA A 131 1.60 23.43 0.41
N LYS A 132 1.66 24.16 1.54
CA LYS A 132 2.91 24.73 2.08
C LYS A 132 3.95 23.67 2.38
N GLN A 133 3.53 22.47 2.82
CA GLN A 133 4.44 21.39 3.20
C GLN A 133 4.91 20.55 2.01
N LEU A 134 4.21 20.55 0.89
CA LEU A 134 4.58 19.77 -0.30
C LEU A 134 5.97 20.12 -0.87
N LYS A 135 6.51 21.30 -0.57
CA LYS A 135 7.91 21.66 -0.92
C LYS A 135 8.96 20.77 -0.26
N HIS A 136 8.61 20.08 0.83
CA HIS A 136 9.50 19.18 1.57
C HIS A 136 9.33 17.70 1.15
N ALA A 137 8.34 17.40 0.30
CA ALA A 137 8.12 16.07 -0.25
C ALA A 137 8.94 15.85 -1.52
N ASN A 138 9.81 14.83 -1.51
CA ASN A 138 10.55 14.35 -2.70
C ASN A 138 9.84 13.15 -3.35
N PHE A 139 8.54 12.99 -3.08
CA PHE A 139 7.67 11.96 -3.59
C PHE A 139 6.37 12.60 -4.10
N GLU A 140 5.60 11.85 -4.87
CA GLU A 140 4.40 12.37 -5.50
C GLU A 140 3.15 12.14 -4.65
N PHE A 141 2.20 13.09 -4.70
CA PHE A 141 0.86 12.91 -4.18
C PHE A 141 -0.13 12.68 -5.31
N VAL A 142 -0.99 11.67 -5.14
CA VAL A 142 -2.05 11.32 -6.09
C VAL A 142 -3.41 11.32 -5.41
N ILE A 143 -4.41 11.94 -6.07
CA ILE A 143 -5.81 11.92 -5.66
C ILE A 143 -6.71 12.07 -6.89
N SER A 144 -7.63 11.15 -7.10
CA SER A 144 -8.44 11.11 -8.32
C SER A 144 -9.87 11.59 -8.12
N ASN A 145 -10.41 11.41 -6.90
CA ASN A 145 -11.79 11.75 -6.61
C ASN A 145 -11.96 13.08 -5.84
N TYR A 146 -10.90 13.87 -5.73
CA TYR A 146 -10.98 15.27 -5.29
C TYR A 146 -10.65 16.22 -6.45
N ILE A 147 -11.57 17.10 -6.81
CA ILE A 147 -11.27 18.20 -7.71
C ILE A 147 -10.67 19.34 -6.88
N VAL A 148 -9.37 19.55 -7.06
CA VAL A 148 -8.57 20.54 -6.29
C VAL A 148 -8.14 21.73 -7.15
N LYS A 149 -8.69 21.90 -8.37
CA LYS A 149 -8.20 22.87 -9.37
C LYS A 149 -8.27 24.34 -8.89
N ASP A 150 -9.24 24.64 -8.03
CA ASP A 150 -9.45 26.00 -7.49
C ASP A 150 -8.89 26.11 -6.04
N THR A 151 -7.85 25.36 -5.76
CA THR A 151 -7.12 25.35 -4.48
C THR A 151 -5.61 25.44 -4.73
N PRO A 152 -4.79 25.76 -3.70
CA PRO A 152 -3.33 25.73 -3.80
C PRO A 152 -2.73 24.35 -4.18
N LEU A 153 -3.53 23.29 -4.17
CA LEU A 153 -3.10 21.93 -4.53
C LEU A 153 -3.12 21.67 -6.04
N ALA A 154 -3.76 22.51 -6.85
CA ALA A 154 -4.04 22.29 -8.28
C ALA A 154 -2.81 21.88 -9.11
N SER A 155 -1.64 22.44 -8.84
CA SER A 155 -0.39 22.12 -9.55
C SER A 155 0.56 21.22 -8.76
N ARG A 156 0.13 20.73 -7.59
CA ARG A 156 0.99 20.04 -6.61
C ARG A 156 0.63 18.58 -6.43
N VAL A 157 -0.59 18.20 -6.75
CA VAL A 157 -1.07 16.81 -6.68
C VAL A 157 -1.56 16.36 -8.06
N LYS A 158 -1.41 15.10 -8.37
CA LYS A 158 -1.81 14.48 -9.64
C LYS A 158 -3.03 13.60 -9.44
N SER A 159 -3.77 13.27 -10.49
CA SER A 159 -4.80 12.23 -10.41
C SER A 159 -4.18 10.83 -10.36
N TYR A 160 -3.06 10.61 -11.02
CA TYR A 160 -2.30 9.36 -11.00
C TYR A 160 -0.84 9.61 -11.34
N THR A 161 0.00 8.59 -11.11
CA THR A 161 1.37 8.54 -11.59
C THR A 161 1.72 7.14 -12.10
N ILE A 162 2.82 7.03 -12.85
CA ILE A 162 3.32 5.76 -13.36
C ILE A 162 4.79 5.62 -12.97
N ILE A 163 5.10 4.52 -12.28
CA ILE A 163 6.47 4.14 -11.95
C ILE A 163 6.86 2.95 -12.82
N THR A 164 8.06 2.97 -13.39
CA THR A 164 8.65 1.80 -14.04
C THR A 164 9.66 1.16 -13.09
N LYS A 165 9.42 -0.11 -12.74
CA LYS A 165 10.32 -0.89 -11.88
C LYS A 165 10.40 -2.32 -12.40
N ASN A 166 11.62 -2.85 -12.60
CA ASN A 166 11.84 -4.17 -13.18
C ASN A 166 11.11 -4.37 -14.54
N ASP A 167 11.12 -3.37 -15.39
CA ASP A 167 10.37 -3.27 -16.64
C ASP A 167 8.85 -3.42 -16.52
N LEU A 168 8.30 -3.36 -15.30
CA LEU A 168 6.86 -3.29 -15.06
C LEU A 168 6.42 -1.83 -15.04
N ARG A 169 5.39 -1.50 -15.81
CA ARG A 169 4.69 -0.23 -15.74
C ARG A 169 3.61 -0.30 -14.66
N ILE A 170 3.83 0.41 -13.57
CA ILE A 170 2.98 0.39 -12.38
C ILE A 170 2.20 1.69 -12.32
N GLY A 171 0.90 1.62 -12.58
CA GLY A 171 -0.01 2.76 -12.45
C GLY A 171 -0.50 2.89 -11.01
N ILE A 172 -0.38 4.07 -10.44
CA ILE A 172 -0.76 4.36 -9.05
C ILE A 172 -1.69 5.56 -9.04
N PHE A 173 -2.84 5.44 -8.39
CA PHE A 173 -3.81 6.52 -8.21
C PHE A 173 -4.33 6.55 -6.77
N GLY A 174 -4.91 7.66 -6.34
CA GLY A 174 -5.42 7.85 -4.99
C GLY A 174 -6.93 8.04 -4.94
N LEU A 175 -7.58 7.58 -3.87
CA LEU A 175 -8.97 7.85 -3.54
C LEU A 175 -9.09 8.27 -2.08
N GLY A 176 -9.71 9.44 -1.84
CA GLY A 176 -9.98 9.96 -0.50
C GLY A 176 -11.44 9.76 -0.09
N ILE A 177 -11.68 9.75 1.22
CA ILE A 177 -13.02 9.70 1.82
C ILE A 177 -13.76 11.04 1.66
N GLU A 178 -15.08 11.05 1.76
CA GLU A 178 -15.85 12.28 1.77
C GLU A 178 -15.48 13.15 2.97
N LEU A 179 -15.02 14.39 2.69
CA LEU A 179 -14.55 15.32 3.72
C LEU A 179 -15.71 15.97 4.51
N LYS A 180 -16.88 16.08 3.89
CA LYS A 180 -18.07 16.65 4.53
C LYS A 180 -18.47 15.83 5.76
N GLY A 181 -18.54 16.52 6.90
CA GLY A 181 -18.86 15.88 8.19
C GLY A 181 -17.66 15.30 8.94
N LEU A 182 -16.49 15.15 8.29
CA LEU A 182 -15.24 14.75 8.92
C LEU A 182 -14.30 15.95 9.12
N VAL A 183 -14.23 16.83 8.14
CA VAL A 183 -13.34 17.98 8.11
C VAL A 183 -14.19 19.26 8.04
N PRO A 184 -13.91 20.33 8.83
CA PRO A 184 -14.58 21.61 8.68
C PRO A 184 -14.42 22.16 7.26
N GLU A 185 -15.51 22.67 6.66
CA GLU A 185 -15.54 23.15 5.26
C GLU A 185 -14.44 24.17 4.94
N LYS A 186 -14.18 25.09 5.87
CA LYS A 186 -13.11 26.09 5.74
C LYS A 186 -11.71 25.50 5.52
N LEU A 187 -11.47 24.23 5.91
CA LEU A 187 -10.16 23.58 5.80
C LEU A 187 -9.98 22.88 4.45
N TYR A 188 -11.04 22.34 3.85
CA TYR A 188 -10.92 21.77 2.49
C TYR A 188 -11.33 22.76 1.39
N GLY A 189 -11.90 23.91 1.75
CA GLY A 189 -12.17 25.02 0.84
C GLY A 189 -12.97 24.61 -0.40
N ASN A 190 -12.46 24.94 -1.58
CA ASN A 190 -13.09 24.63 -2.86
C ASN A 190 -12.83 23.20 -3.38
N THR A 191 -12.34 22.31 -2.53
CA THR A 191 -12.17 20.90 -2.91
C THR A 191 -13.53 20.25 -3.10
N VAL A 192 -13.77 19.66 -4.28
CA VAL A 192 -15.02 18.97 -4.59
C VAL A 192 -14.79 17.46 -4.54
N TYR A 193 -15.58 16.77 -3.73
CA TYR A 193 -15.59 15.31 -3.65
C TYR A 193 -16.41 14.68 -4.78
N LEU A 194 -15.87 13.65 -5.41
CA LEU A 194 -16.54 12.85 -6.43
C LEU A 194 -16.70 11.40 -5.93
N ASP A 195 -17.67 10.70 -6.50
CA ASP A 195 -17.92 9.27 -6.18
C ASP A 195 -16.67 8.43 -6.43
N PRO A 196 -16.12 7.75 -5.40
CA PRO A 196 -14.87 7.02 -5.51
C PRO A 196 -14.99 5.72 -6.33
N ILE A 197 -16.17 5.14 -6.47
CA ILE A 197 -16.38 3.97 -7.34
C ILE A 197 -16.29 4.40 -8.80
N ILE A 198 -16.97 5.50 -9.14
CA ILE A 198 -16.97 6.04 -10.52
C ILE A 198 -15.56 6.49 -10.92
N GLU A 199 -14.92 7.32 -10.09
CA GLU A 199 -13.58 7.82 -10.40
C GLU A 199 -12.51 6.74 -10.31
N GLY A 200 -12.64 5.78 -9.37
CA GLY A 200 -11.76 4.62 -9.28
C GLY A 200 -11.83 3.75 -10.54
N GLN A 201 -13.04 3.47 -11.05
CA GLN A 201 -13.21 2.70 -12.29
C GLN A 201 -12.66 3.45 -13.51
N LYS A 202 -12.92 4.75 -13.60
CA LYS A 202 -12.41 5.61 -14.68
C LYS A 202 -10.88 5.62 -14.69
N MET A 203 -10.26 5.72 -13.51
CA MET A 203 -8.81 5.72 -13.40
C MET A 203 -8.19 4.36 -13.69
N ALA A 204 -8.81 3.26 -13.23
CA ALA A 204 -8.39 1.91 -13.55
C ALA A 204 -8.42 1.65 -15.06
N ASN A 205 -9.48 2.08 -15.76
CA ASN A 205 -9.59 1.99 -17.21
C ASN A 205 -8.46 2.79 -17.88
N ARG A 206 -8.24 4.04 -17.46
CA ARG A 206 -7.17 4.89 -17.98
C ARG A 206 -5.82 4.22 -17.87
N LEU A 207 -5.45 3.77 -16.68
CA LEU A 207 -4.16 3.16 -16.43
C LEU A 207 -3.97 1.84 -17.19
N ARG A 208 -5.02 1.01 -17.26
CA ARG A 208 -4.93 -0.28 -17.93
C ARG A 208 -4.99 -0.17 -19.45
N GLN A 209 -5.90 0.65 -19.98
CA GLN A 209 -6.20 0.68 -21.42
C GLN A 209 -5.39 1.71 -22.17
N ASP A 210 -5.27 2.94 -21.66
CA ASP A 210 -4.56 4.02 -22.34
C ASP A 210 -3.07 3.99 -22.01
N GLU A 211 -2.73 3.91 -20.73
CA GLU A 211 -1.34 3.94 -20.25
C GLU A 211 -0.65 2.56 -20.31
N LYS A 212 -1.38 1.47 -20.59
CA LYS A 212 -0.85 0.09 -20.72
C LYS A 212 -0.06 -0.36 -19.49
N CYS A 213 -0.53 -0.02 -18.29
CA CYS A 213 0.11 -0.46 -17.06
C CYS A 213 -0.06 -1.96 -16.83
N ASP A 214 1.02 -2.62 -16.44
CA ASP A 214 1.04 -4.05 -16.07
C ASP A 214 0.39 -4.30 -14.71
N LEU A 215 0.52 -3.34 -13.78
CA LEU A 215 -0.04 -3.37 -12.43
C LEU A 215 -0.75 -2.05 -12.15
N VAL A 216 -1.95 -2.11 -11.56
CA VAL A 216 -2.72 -0.94 -11.15
C VAL A 216 -2.95 -0.99 -9.64
N ILE A 217 -2.46 0.01 -8.94
CA ILE A 217 -2.53 0.15 -7.48
C ILE A 217 -3.39 1.36 -7.12
N CYS A 218 -4.37 1.17 -6.25
CA CYS A 218 -5.13 2.23 -5.61
C CYS A 218 -4.58 2.47 -4.21
N LEU A 219 -4.14 3.69 -3.93
CA LEU A 219 -3.90 4.18 -2.57
C LEU A 219 -5.24 4.72 -2.06
N SER A 220 -5.87 3.99 -1.16
CA SER A 220 -7.23 4.28 -0.72
C SER A 220 -7.24 4.82 0.70
N HIS A 221 -7.88 5.98 0.88
CA HIS A 221 -8.21 6.47 2.21
C HIS A 221 -9.72 6.40 2.48
N LEU A 222 -10.38 5.35 1.95
CA LEU A 222 -11.83 5.13 2.10
C LEU A 222 -12.20 4.36 3.35
N GLY A 223 -11.25 3.62 3.93
CA GLY A 223 -11.47 2.67 5.01
C GLY A 223 -11.75 1.25 4.50
N TYR A 224 -11.36 0.24 5.29
CA TYR A 224 -11.46 -1.16 4.89
C TYR A 224 -12.91 -1.62 4.71
N ARG A 225 -13.76 -1.41 5.74
CA ARG A 225 -15.19 -1.75 5.72
C ARG A 225 -15.98 -0.99 6.78
N TYR A 226 -17.27 -0.82 6.54
CA TYR A 226 -18.24 -0.25 7.48
C TYR A 226 -19.42 -1.20 7.68
N ARG A 227 -20.21 -0.95 8.73
CA ARG A 227 -21.49 -1.64 8.96
C ARG A 227 -22.59 -1.09 8.05
N ASP A 228 -22.48 0.18 7.69
CA ASP A 228 -23.42 0.90 6.84
C ASP A 228 -22.97 0.86 5.37
N ASN A 229 -23.79 1.39 4.47
CA ASN A 229 -23.50 1.44 3.02
C ASN A 229 -22.49 2.56 2.63
N ILE A 230 -21.54 2.85 3.50
CA ILE A 230 -20.44 3.77 3.18
C ILE A 230 -19.48 3.04 2.25
N VAL A 231 -19.01 3.75 1.20
CA VAL A 231 -18.02 3.19 0.29
C VAL A 231 -16.72 2.88 1.04
N SER A 232 -16.20 1.69 0.81
CA SER A 232 -15.00 1.16 1.47
C SER A 232 -14.11 0.42 0.47
N ASP A 233 -12.92 0.01 0.89
CA ASP A 233 -12.00 -0.78 0.07
C ASP A 233 -12.67 -2.06 -0.47
N ILE A 234 -13.49 -2.72 0.36
CA ILE A 234 -14.26 -3.90 -0.07
C ILE A 234 -15.28 -3.53 -1.15
N HIS A 235 -16.03 -2.43 -0.98
CA HIS A 235 -17.00 -1.96 -1.98
C HIS A 235 -16.29 -1.58 -3.28
N LEU A 236 -15.15 -0.87 -3.19
CA LEU A 236 -14.33 -0.52 -4.35
C LEU A 236 -13.89 -1.77 -5.11
N ALA A 237 -13.31 -2.75 -4.41
CA ALA A 237 -12.85 -4.00 -5.02
C ALA A 237 -13.96 -4.74 -5.75
N GLN A 238 -15.17 -4.83 -5.14
CA GLN A 238 -16.30 -5.61 -5.67
C GLN A 238 -17.03 -4.91 -6.82
N ASN A 239 -17.01 -3.56 -6.87
CA ASN A 239 -17.78 -2.79 -7.84
C ASN A 239 -16.95 -2.21 -8.99
N THR A 240 -15.64 -2.44 -8.99
CA THR A 240 -14.74 -2.01 -10.06
C THR A 240 -14.09 -3.22 -10.74
N HIS A 241 -13.25 -2.95 -11.75
CA HIS A 241 -12.33 -3.93 -12.35
C HIS A 241 -11.03 -3.25 -12.76
N ASP A 242 -10.03 -4.07 -13.10
CA ASP A 242 -8.70 -3.65 -13.52
C ASP A 242 -7.87 -2.92 -12.45
N ILE A 243 -8.37 -2.86 -11.20
CA ILE A 243 -7.55 -2.57 -10.00
C ILE A 243 -6.99 -3.90 -9.51
N ASP A 244 -5.68 -3.98 -9.32
CA ASP A 244 -5.00 -5.19 -8.86
C ASP A 244 -4.82 -5.20 -7.34
N ILE A 245 -4.48 -4.04 -6.77
CA ILE A 245 -4.15 -3.88 -5.36
C ILE A 245 -4.81 -2.61 -4.83
N ILE A 246 -5.40 -2.70 -3.65
CA ILE A 246 -5.88 -1.58 -2.86
C ILE A 246 -5.07 -1.55 -1.57
N LEU A 247 -4.28 -0.51 -1.38
CA LEU A 247 -3.60 -0.21 -0.13
C LEU A 247 -4.45 0.80 0.61
N GLY A 248 -5.09 0.38 1.70
CA GLY A 248 -6.10 1.16 2.39
C GLY A 248 -5.58 1.90 3.62
N GLY A 249 -6.40 2.84 4.13
CA GLY A 249 -6.19 3.61 5.34
C GLY A 249 -7.51 3.93 6.06
N HIS A 250 -7.56 5.01 6.85
CA HIS A 250 -8.69 5.60 7.54
C HIS A 250 -9.27 4.79 8.72
N THR A 251 -9.55 3.52 8.53
CA THR A 251 -10.15 2.68 9.59
C THR A 251 -9.12 2.04 10.52
N HIS A 252 -7.82 2.37 10.37
CA HIS A 252 -6.73 1.88 11.20
C HIS A 252 -6.70 0.34 11.34
N THR A 253 -7.09 -0.37 10.28
CA THR A 253 -7.28 -1.83 10.34
C THR A 253 -5.94 -2.55 10.40
N PHE A 254 -5.72 -3.32 11.45
CA PHE A 254 -4.53 -4.17 11.58
C PHE A 254 -4.73 -5.46 10.80
N MET A 255 -4.10 -5.57 9.64
CA MET A 255 -4.08 -6.78 8.83
C MET A 255 -2.70 -7.42 8.92
N TYR A 256 -2.61 -8.67 9.41
CA TYR A 256 -1.35 -9.43 9.38
C TYR A 256 -1.12 -10.08 8.02
N GLN A 257 -2.19 -10.33 7.28
CA GLN A 257 -2.20 -10.82 5.92
C GLN A 257 -3.23 -10.03 5.11
N PRO A 258 -3.01 -9.83 3.80
CA PRO A 258 -3.98 -9.16 2.95
C PRO A 258 -5.28 -9.96 2.80
N ASP A 259 -6.36 -9.24 2.57
CA ASP A 259 -7.65 -9.79 2.18
C ASP A 259 -7.74 -9.90 0.64
N ILE A 260 -8.16 -11.03 0.13
CA ILE A 260 -8.31 -11.26 -1.31
C ILE A 260 -9.79 -11.24 -1.66
N ARG A 261 -10.18 -10.29 -2.50
CA ARG A 261 -11.55 -10.14 -2.98
C ARG A 261 -11.64 -10.42 -4.48
N ARG A 262 -12.85 -10.72 -4.95
CA ARG A 262 -13.15 -10.82 -6.38
C ARG A 262 -13.85 -9.56 -6.84
N ASN A 263 -13.35 -9.00 -7.93
CA ASN A 263 -13.95 -7.84 -8.57
C ASN A 263 -15.21 -8.20 -9.39
N ASN A 264 -15.87 -7.21 -9.99
CA ASN A 264 -17.08 -7.41 -10.78
C ASN A 264 -16.88 -8.22 -12.08
N LYS A 265 -15.62 -8.56 -12.43
CA LYS A 265 -15.25 -9.49 -13.52
C LYS A 265 -14.68 -10.82 -13.00
N GLY A 266 -14.80 -11.09 -11.69
CA GLY A 266 -14.33 -12.34 -11.06
C GLY A 266 -12.83 -12.43 -10.83
N LYS A 267 -12.03 -11.39 -11.16
CA LYS A 267 -10.59 -11.37 -10.94
C LYS A 267 -10.25 -11.00 -9.51
N GLU A 268 -9.12 -11.49 -9.01
CA GLU A 268 -8.66 -11.22 -7.65
C GLU A 268 -8.09 -9.81 -7.49
N VAL A 269 -8.47 -9.16 -6.39
CA VAL A 269 -7.97 -7.88 -5.91
C VAL A 269 -7.38 -8.09 -4.52
N ILE A 270 -6.16 -7.65 -4.31
CA ILE A 270 -5.48 -7.69 -3.01
C ILE A 270 -5.85 -6.41 -2.25
N ILE A 271 -6.39 -6.53 -1.04
CA ILE A 271 -6.64 -5.40 -0.13
C ILE A 271 -5.72 -5.54 1.07
N ASN A 272 -4.99 -4.49 1.44
CA ASN A 272 -4.14 -4.50 2.63
C ASN A 272 -4.14 -3.15 3.34
N GLN A 273 -4.11 -3.18 4.69
CA GLN A 273 -3.89 -2.03 5.58
C GLN A 273 -2.83 -2.37 6.63
N ALA A 274 -2.04 -1.39 7.03
CA ALA A 274 -0.93 -1.55 7.98
C ALA A 274 -1.23 -0.96 9.37
N GLY A 275 -2.48 -0.98 9.81
CA GLY A 275 -2.89 -0.42 11.10
C GLY A 275 -2.80 1.11 11.12
N TRP A 276 -2.10 1.67 12.09
CA TRP A 276 -1.91 3.11 12.27
C TRP A 276 -0.62 3.44 13.02
N ALA A 277 -0.27 4.72 13.08
CA ALA A 277 0.86 5.27 13.87
C ALA A 277 2.21 4.58 13.59
N GLY A 278 2.37 3.97 12.41
CA GLY A 278 3.58 3.24 12.06
C GLY A 278 3.87 2.03 12.93
N LEU A 279 2.84 1.45 13.57
CA LEU A 279 2.96 0.22 14.33
C LEU A 279 3.20 -1.01 13.45
N MET A 280 2.81 -0.95 12.19
CA MET A 280 3.09 -1.98 11.20
C MET A 280 3.73 -1.39 9.94
N LEU A 281 4.54 -2.21 9.28
CA LEU A 281 4.99 -1.99 7.91
C LEU A 281 4.37 -3.08 7.04
N GLY A 282 3.58 -2.68 6.05
CA GLY A 282 3.01 -3.58 5.07
C GLY A 282 4.07 -4.02 4.05
N ARG A 283 4.06 -5.30 3.67
CA ARG A 283 4.95 -5.87 2.64
C ARG A 283 4.17 -6.83 1.75
N LEU A 284 4.24 -6.60 0.45
CA LEU A 284 3.69 -7.47 -0.58
C LEU A 284 4.81 -7.83 -1.55
N ASP A 285 5.27 -9.08 -1.50
CA ASP A 285 6.24 -9.62 -2.46
C ASP A 285 5.48 -10.27 -3.61
N LEU A 286 5.52 -9.65 -4.76
CA LEU A 286 4.79 -10.07 -5.95
C LEU A 286 5.73 -10.77 -6.93
N THR A 287 5.22 -11.81 -7.54
CA THR A 287 5.78 -12.38 -8.75
C THR A 287 4.74 -12.21 -9.86
N MET A 288 5.16 -11.60 -10.96
CA MET A 288 4.29 -11.30 -12.09
C MET A 288 4.83 -11.96 -13.35
N GLU A 289 3.96 -12.60 -14.10
CA GLU A 289 4.23 -12.99 -15.47
C GLU A 289 3.46 -12.02 -16.38
N VAL A 290 4.20 -11.25 -17.18
CA VAL A 290 3.62 -10.22 -18.05
C VAL A 290 2.53 -10.86 -18.94
N GLY A 291 1.32 -10.28 -18.88
CA GLY A 291 0.15 -10.79 -19.61
C GLY A 291 -0.62 -11.94 -18.93
N LYS A 292 -0.12 -12.54 -17.85
CA LYS A 292 -0.78 -13.67 -17.18
C LYS A 292 -1.29 -13.38 -15.76
N GLY A 293 -0.86 -12.28 -15.15
CA GLY A 293 -1.33 -11.84 -13.84
C GLY A 293 -0.25 -11.81 -12.75
N LYS A 294 -0.68 -11.54 -11.52
CA LYS A 294 0.17 -11.41 -10.33
C LYS A 294 -0.07 -12.56 -9.36
N ASN A 295 0.99 -13.01 -8.69
CA ASN A 295 0.92 -13.90 -7.54
C ASN A 295 1.59 -13.23 -6.34
N CYS A 296 0.93 -13.28 -5.18
CA CYS A 296 1.49 -12.84 -3.92
C CYS A 296 2.29 -13.99 -3.32
N VAL A 297 3.60 -13.87 -3.30
CA VAL A 297 4.49 -14.96 -2.86
C VAL A 297 4.71 -14.91 -1.34
N ASN A 298 4.93 -13.69 -0.80
CA ASN A 298 5.11 -13.45 0.62
C ASN A 298 4.46 -12.11 0.97
N CYS A 299 3.20 -12.17 1.35
CA CYS A 299 2.43 -10.97 1.62
C CYS A 299 1.98 -10.98 3.07
N LYS A 300 2.65 -10.15 3.87
CA LYS A 300 2.36 -10.01 5.31
C LYS A 300 2.81 -8.65 5.81
N ASN A 301 2.12 -8.16 6.80
CA ASN A 301 2.51 -6.97 7.53
C ASN A 301 3.34 -7.35 8.76
N THR A 302 4.34 -6.55 9.06
CA THR A 302 5.22 -6.75 10.21
C THR A 302 4.94 -5.71 11.28
N PHE A 303 4.65 -6.15 12.49
CA PHE A 303 4.53 -5.26 13.65
C PHE A 303 5.91 -4.77 14.08
N LEU A 304 6.06 -3.46 14.23
CA LEU A 304 7.32 -2.81 14.55
C LEU A 304 7.47 -2.64 16.06
N LYS A 305 8.24 -3.52 16.70
CA LYS A 305 8.63 -3.40 18.11
C LYS A 305 10.11 -3.76 18.25
N TYR A 306 10.82 -3.01 19.07
CA TYR A 306 12.18 -3.40 19.48
C TYR A 306 12.07 -4.67 20.33
N THR A 307 12.87 -5.69 20.01
CA THR A 307 13.04 -6.93 20.79
C THR A 307 14.20 -6.80 21.73
#